data_493631befa6b84308ec9121a2d7c48e2
#
_entry.id   493631befa6b84308ec9121a2d7c48e2
#
_cell.length_a   1.000
_cell.length_b   1.000
_cell.length_c   1.000
_cell.angle_alpha   90.00
_cell.angle_beta   90.00
_cell.angle_gamma   90.00
#
_symmetry.space_group_name_H-M   'P 1'
#
loop_
_entity.id
_entity.type
_entity.pdbx_description
1 polymer ?
#
loop_
_entity_poly.entity_id
_entity_poly.type
_entity_poly.pdbx_seq_one_letter_code
_entity_poly.pdbx_strand_id
1 'polypeptide(L)'
;MSDRAGHSERNKMRGKTAMKMNGARILVEELIHQGVRVIFGYPGGAVLDIYNELYLASDRIGHVLAAHEQGAAHAADGYARASGKTGVVLATSGPGATNLVTGIANAYLDSVPMVAITGNVAVNSLGKDSFQEVDIVGITQPVVKHNFMVRDIKDLQKTIIEAFEIANSGRKGPVLIDIPKNVQSAEYEYFEDLKVPSVVKKPRRSECGSIDEVVEMIKKAKKPFIYAGGGVVAAGAQKEVLELSKRVDAAIGLSMMGITSVPASYPLNLGMCGMHGKYP
;
A
#
# COMPACT_ATOMS: atom_id res chain seq x y z
N MET A 1 -15.88 -36.16 3.68
CA MET A 1 -14.51 -36.12 4.27
C MET A 1 -13.82 -34.74 4.13
N SER A 2 -14.47 -33.71 3.57
CA SER A 2 -13.88 -32.37 3.33
C SER A 2 -13.96 -31.37 4.52
N ASP A 3 -14.75 -31.68 5.54
CA ASP A 3 -15.05 -30.72 6.63
C ASP A 3 -14.03 -30.72 7.79
N ARG A 4 -13.19 -31.75 7.89
CA ARG A 4 -12.19 -31.87 8.96
C ARG A 4 -10.89 -31.10 8.68
N ALA A 5 -10.52 -30.88 7.43
CA ALA A 5 -9.34 -30.11 7.05
C ALA A 5 -9.53 -28.63 7.34
N GLY A 6 -10.69 -28.07 7.01
CA GLY A 6 -11.03 -26.67 7.28
C GLY A 6 -11.11 -26.31 8.77
N HIS A 7 -11.42 -27.29 9.65
CA HIS A 7 -11.46 -27.08 11.10
C HIS A 7 -10.06 -27.06 11.74
N SER A 8 -9.11 -27.83 11.20
CA SER A 8 -7.72 -27.91 11.69
C SER A 8 -6.92 -26.66 11.34
N GLU A 9 -7.12 -26.07 10.16
CA GLU A 9 -6.46 -24.81 9.78
C GLU A 9 -7.03 -23.62 10.54
N ARG A 10 -8.34 -23.57 10.78
CA ARG A 10 -8.98 -22.54 11.62
C ARG A 10 -8.46 -22.51 13.06
N ASN A 11 -8.16 -23.66 13.65
CA ASN A 11 -7.63 -23.73 15.02
C ASN A 11 -6.15 -23.26 15.15
N LYS A 12 -5.38 -23.28 14.06
CA LYS A 12 -3.99 -22.78 14.04
C LYS A 12 -3.90 -21.25 13.87
N MET A 13 -4.96 -20.60 13.41
CA MET A 13 -5.02 -19.15 13.17
C MET A 13 -5.67 -18.35 14.32
N ARG A 14 -6.19 -19.00 15.38
CA ARG A 14 -6.85 -18.30 16.48
C ARG A 14 -5.84 -17.60 17.38
N GLY A 15 -5.88 -16.26 17.39
CA GLY A 15 -5.33 -15.42 18.44
C GLY A 15 -5.99 -15.71 19.80
N LYS A 16 -5.34 -15.38 20.90
CA LYS A 16 -5.76 -15.76 22.26
C LYS A 16 -7.03 -15.07 22.77
N THR A 17 -7.46 -13.96 22.17
CA THR A 17 -8.63 -13.20 22.60
C THR A 17 -9.48 -12.85 21.38
N ALA A 18 -10.67 -13.41 21.30
CA ALA A 18 -11.66 -13.07 20.29
C ALA A 18 -12.65 -12.04 20.84
N MET A 19 -12.90 -10.96 20.12
CA MET A 19 -13.91 -9.96 20.45
C MET A 19 -14.93 -9.91 19.32
N LYS A 20 -16.23 -9.94 19.67
CA LYS A 20 -17.29 -9.83 18.68
C LYS A 20 -17.48 -8.35 18.31
N MET A 21 -17.35 -8.03 17.02
CA MET A 21 -17.43 -6.68 16.48
C MET A 21 -18.16 -6.67 15.14
N ASN A 22 -18.72 -5.52 14.74
CA ASN A 22 -19.16 -5.34 13.36
C ASN A 22 -17.95 -5.15 12.40
N GLY A 23 -18.18 -5.36 11.10
CA GLY A 23 -17.11 -5.30 10.12
C GLY A 23 -16.44 -3.94 10.02
N ALA A 24 -17.17 -2.84 10.19
CA ALA A 24 -16.63 -1.49 10.21
C ALA A 24 -15.64 -1.31 11.38
N ARG A 25 -15.97 -1.82 12.56
CA ARG A 25 -15.08 -1.79 13.73
C ARG A 25 -13.86 -2.71 13.54
N ILE A 26 -14.05 -3.90 12.98
CA ILE A 26 -12.93 -4.80 12.62
C ILE A 26 -11.95 -4.08 11.70
N LEU A 27 -12.43 -3.37 10.69
CA LEU A 27 -11.59 -2.57 9.80
C LEU A 27 -10.80 -1.52 10.57
N VAL A 28 -11.45 -0.71 11.40
CA VAL A 28 -10.79 0.39 12.13
C VAL A 28 -9.76 -0.14 13.13
N GLU A 29 -10.10 -1.18 13.90
CA GLU A 29 -9.17 -1.80 14.86
C GLU A 29 -7.96 -2.42 14.12
N GLU A 30 -8.19 -3.10 12.99
CA GLU A 30 -7.08 -3.68 12.23
C GLU A 30 -6.19 -2.60 11.60
N LEU A 31 -6.76 -1.49 11.11
CA LEU A 31 -5.97 -0.35 10.62
C LEU A 31 -5.08 0.23 11.72
N ILE A 32 -5.61 0.38 12.93
CA ILE A 32 -4.82 0.84 14.09
C ILE A 32 -3.70 -0.17 14.41
N HIS A 33 -4.01 -1.47 14.38
CA HIS A 33 -3.03 -2.54 14.59
C HIS A 33 -1.92 -2.54 13.53
N GLN A 34 -2.25 -2.25 12.26
CA GLN A 34 -1.28 -2.03 11.18
C GLN A 34 -0.47 -0.73 11.31
N GLY A 35 -0.67 0.04 12.37
CA GLY A 35 0.07 1.27 12.68
C GLY A 35 -0.43 2.50 11.91
N VAL A 36 -1.61 2.45 11.33
CA VAL A 36 -2.26 3.62 10.69
C VAL A 36 -2.61 4.65 11.76
N ARG A 37 -2.19 5.90 11.54
CA ARG A 37 -2.48 7.02 12.44
C ARG A 37 -3.40 8.06 11.82
N VAL A 38 -3.50 8.07 10.50
CA VAL A 38 -4.35 9.00 9.76
C VAL A 38 -4.90 8.34 8.51
N ILE A 39 -6.16 8.63 8.22
CA ILE A 39 -6.87 8.24 7.00
C ILE A 39 -7.29 9.51 6.29
N PHE A 40 -7.16 9.54 4.96
CA PHE A 40 -7.67 10.61 4.12
C PHE A 40 -8.95 10.13 3.43
N GLY A 41 -9.96 10.97 3.31
CA GLY A 41 -11.18 10.49 2.68
C GLY A 41 -12.31 11.51 2.60
N TYR A 42 -13.41 11.06 2.00
CA TYR A 42 -14.66 11.79 1.91
C TYR A 42 -15.83 10.85 2.22
N PRO A 43 -16.75 11.22 3.13
CA PRO A 43 -17.88 10.37 3.51
C PRO A 43 -18.90 10.22 2.39
N GLY A 44 -19.63 9.09 2.44
CA GLY A 44 -20.76 8.82 1.55
C GLY A 44 -21.54 7.60 2.01
N GLY A 45 -22.69 7.36 1.42
CA GLY A 45 -23.69 6.41 1.90
C GLY A 45 -23.20 4.98 2.14
N ALA A 46 -22.26 4.50 1.29
CA ALA A 46 -21.77 3.12 1.40
C ALA A 46 -20.66 2.92 2.44
N VAL A 47 -20.20 3.97 3.14
CA VAL A 47 -19.12 3.91 4.15
C VAL A 47 -19.50 4.58 5.48
N LEU A 48 -20.78 4.89 5.70
CA LEU A 48 -21.21 5.55 6.93
C LEU A 48 -20.89 4.73 8.18
N ASP A 49 -21.03 3.41 8.12
CA ASP A 49 -20.71 2.53 9.23
C ASP A 49 -19.20 2.63 9.61
N ILE A 50 -18.31 2.72 8.60
CA ILE A 50 -16.87 2.90 8.81
C ILE A 50 -16.60 4.29 9.40
N TYR A 51 -17.25 5.34 8.91
CA TYR A 51 -17.08 6.70 9.44
C TYR A 51 -17.57 6.83 10.89
N ASN A 52 -18.64 6.11 11.27
CA ASN A 52 -19.07 6.04 12.64
C ASN A 52 -18.01 5.42 13.57
N GLU A 53 -17.42 4.31 13.17
CA GLU A 53 -16.35 3.66 13.95
C GLU A 53 -15.07 4.51 13.99
N LEU A 54 -14.73 5.23 12.91
CA LEU A 54 -13.62 6.20 12.90
C LEU A 54 -13.87 7.34 13.90
N TYR A 55 -15.10 7.83 13.98
CA TYR A 55 -15.46 8.86 14.96
C TYR A 55 -15.31 8.33 16.40
N LEU A 56 -15.76 7.11 16.66
CA LEU A 56 -15.62 6.47 17.98
C LEU A 56 -14.17 6.19 18.37
N ALA A 57 -13.28 6.01 17.40
CA ALA A 57 -11.85 5.76 17.59
C ALA A 57 -10.96 7.00 17.38
N SER A 58 -11.56 8.20 17.38
CA SER A 58 -10.88 9.46 17.00
C SER A 58 -9.70 9.86 17.92
N ASP A 59 -9.61 9.28 19.11
CA ASP A 59 -8.46 9.40 20.02
C ASP A 59 -7.24 8.57 19.59
N ARG A 60 -7.43 7.55 18.73
CA ARG A 60 -6.41 6.59 18.30
C ARG A 60 -6.03 6.70 16.82
N ILE A 61 -6.96 7.12 15.98
CA ILE A 61 -6.78 7.25 14.54
C ILE A 61 -7.44 8.55 14.05
N GLY A 62 -6.66 9.41 13.38
CA GLY A 62 -7.15 10.65 12.82
C GLY A 62 -7.80 10.45 11.44
N HIS A 63 -8.74 11.32 11.10
CA HIS A 63 -9.31 11.43 9.77
C HIS A 63 -9.13 12.84 9.22
N VAL A 64 -8.65 12.94 7.97
CA VAL A 64 -8.54 14.20 7.24
C VAL A 64 -9.59 14.22 6.14
N LEU A 65 -10.57 15.10 6.31
CA LEU A 65 -11.62 15.32 5.31
C LEU A 65 -11.06 16.07 4.11
N ALA A 66 -11.16 15.47 2.93
CA ALA A 66 -10.83 16.12 1.67
C ALA A 66 -12.13 16.55 0.94
N ALA A 67 -12.09 17.67 0.24
CA ALA A 67 -13.25 18.13 -0.54
C ALA A 67 -13.55 17.28 -1.79
N HIS A 68 -12.59 16.43 -2.20
CA HIS A 68 -12.69 15.55 -3.35
C HIS A 68 -11.81 14.31 -3.13
N GLU A 69 -12.28 13.13 -3.51
CA GLU A 69 -11.59 11.86 -3.23
C GLU A 69 -10.24 11.75 -3.96
N GLN A 70 -10.11 12.34 -5.13
CA GLN A 70 -8.81 12.44 -5.82
C GLN A 70 -7.79 13.20 -4.95
N GLY A 71 -8.20 14.30 -4.33
CA GLY A 71 -7.36 15.04 -3.38
C GLY A 71 -6.98 14.19 -2.16
N ALA A 72 -7.92 13.38 -1.65
CA ALA A 72 -7.66 12.44 -0.56
C ALA A 72 -6.62 11.38 -0.97
N ALA A 73 -6.73 10.82 -2.17
CA ALA A 73 -5.77 9.84 -2.69
C ALA A 73 -4.37 10.44 -2.85
N HIS A 74 -4.25 11.67 -3.39
CA HIS A 74 -2.97 12.37 -3.47
C HIS A 74 -2.42 12.76 -2.09
N ALA A 75 -3.27 13.06 -1.12
CA ALA A 75 -2.82 13.31 0.25
C ALA A 75 -2.26 12.03 0.90
N ALA A 76 -2.91 10.87 0.69
CA ALA A 76 -2.40 9.59 1.15
C ALA A 76 -1.06 9.21 0.47
N ASP A 77 -0.93 9.48 -0.84
CA ASP A 77 0.32 9.31 -1.59
C ASP A 77 1.43 10.20 -1.02
N GLY A 78 1.17 11.51 -0.84
CA GLY A 78 2.13 12.44 -0.24
C GLY A 78 2.52 12.07 1.18
N TYR A 79 1.57 11.62 2.00
CA TYR A 79 1.83 11.10 3.34
C TYR A 79 2.78 9.90 3.31
N ALA A 80 2.54 8.94 2.41
CA ALA A 80 3.38 7.76 2.31
C ALA A 80 4.82 8.12 1.90
N ARG A 81 4.99 9.05 0.96
CA ARG A 81 6.31 9.52 0.53
C ARG A 81 7.06 10.24 1.66
N ALA A 82 6.38 11.11 2.40
CA ALA A 82 6.99 11.92 3.45
C ALA A 82 7.29 11.12 4.72
N SER A 83 6.40 10.21 5.11
CA SER A 83 6.50 9.45 6.36
C SER A 83 7.21 8.11 6.24
N GLY A 84 7.32 7.55 5.01
CA GLY A 84 7.77 6.17 4.77
C GLY A 84 6.75 5.10 5.17
N LYS A 85 5.55 5.48 5.62
CA LYS A 85 4.46 4.59 6.03
C LYS A 85 3.48 4.37 4.89
N THR A 86 2.62 3.38 5.02
CA THR A 86 1.53 3.14 4.04
C THR A 86 0.48 4.25 4.14
N GLY A 87 0.17 4.90 3.02
CA GLY A 87 -0.94 5.85 2.93
C GLY A 87 -2.28 5.10 2.90
N VAL A 88 -3.29 5.63 3.61
CA VAL A 88 -4.64 5.03 3.61
C VAL A 88 -5.66 6.06 3.17
N VAL A 89 -6.48 5.69 2.20
CA VAL A 89 -7.57 6.52 1.68
C VAL A 89 -8.89 5.76 1.72
N LEU A 90 -9.97 6.45 2.08
CA LEU A 90 -11.33 5.90 2.20
C LEU A 90 -12.31 6.71 1.34
N ALA A 91 -13.08 6.02 0.50
CA ALA A 91 -14.13 6.62 -0.30
C ALA A 91 -15.39 5.76 -0.36
N THR A 92 -16.51 6.38 -0.66
CA THR A 92 -17.78 5.68 -0.90
C THR A 92 -17.77 4.97 -2.26
N SER A 93 -18.81 4.22 -2.55
CA SER A 93 -19.04 3.51 -3.81
C SER A 93 -19.21 4.46 -5.01
N GLY A 94 -19.24 3.90 -6.21
CA GLY A 94 -19.55 4.61 -7.45
C GLY A 94 -18.61 5.78 -7.71
N PRO A 95 -19.12 7.02 -7.80
CA PRO A 95 -18.31 8.20 -8.12
C PRO A 95 -17.20 8.45 -7.11
N GLY A 96 -17.40 8.15 -5.81
CA GLY A 96 -16.36 8.29 -4.80
C GLY A 96 -15.19 7.34 -5.06
N ALA A 97 -15.47 6.08 -5.36
CA ALA A 97 -14.46 5.09 -5.70
C ALA A 97 -13.72 5.45 -7.01
N THR A 98 -14.43 5.83 -8.07
CA THR A 98 -13.81 6.21 -9.35
C THR A 98 -12.94 7.45 -9.26
N ASN A 99 -13.28 8.40 -8.38
CA ASN A 99 -12.46 9.60 -8.13
C ASN A 99 -11.09 9.28 -7.50
N LEU A 100 -10.88 8.10 -6.91
CA LEU A 100 -9.58 7.66 -6.39
C LEU A 100 -8.59 7.25 -7.48
N VAL A 101 -9.07 6.87 -8.67
CA VAL A 101 -8.29 6.15 -9.69
C VAL A 101 -7.03 6.91 -10.10
N THR A 102 -7.11 8.21 -10.31
CA THR A 102 -5.95 9.04 -10.68
C THR A 102 -4.85 8.96 -9.61
N GLY A 103 -5.22 9.12 -8.33
CA GLY A 103 -4.25 9.05 -7.23
C GLY A 103 -3.66 7.65 -7.03
N ILE A 104 -4.49 6.60 -7.21
CA ILE A 104 -4.04 5.21 -7.18
C ILE A 104 -3.04 4.94 -8.33
N ALA A 105 -3.35 5.38 -9.55
CA ALA A 105 -2.46 5.23 -10.71
C ALA A 105 -1.11 5.96 -10.50
N ASN A 106 -1.14 7.16 -9.91
CA ASN A 106 0.07 7.89 -9.55
C ASN A 106 0.93 7.12 -8.54
N ALA A 107 0.32 6.61 -7.47
CA ALA A 107 1.00 5.78 -6.48
C ALA A 107 1.59 4.50 -7.08
N TYR A 108 0.88 3.88 -8.04
CA TYR A 108 1.34 2.68 -8.74
C TYR A 108 2.60 2.95 -9.57
N LEU A 109 2.58 4.00 -10.38
CA LEU A 109 3.70 4.37 -11.26
C LEU A 109 4.98 4.66 -10.46
N ASP A 110 4.84 5.35 -9.33
CA ASP A 110 5.96 5.76 -8.48
C ASP A 110 6.29 4.74 -7.37
N SER A 111 5.61 3.61 -7.34
CA SER A 111 5.87 2.53 -6.35
C SER A 111 5.63 2.98 -4.90
N VAL A 112 4.57 3.75 -4.66
CA VAL A 112 4.19 4.25 -3.34
C VAL A 112 3.24 3.28 -2.65
N PRO A 113 3.51 2.83 -1.42
CA PRO A 113 2.61 1.94 -0.70
C PRO A 113 1.35 2.69 -0.28
N MET A 114 0.19 2.21 -0.74
CA MET A 114 -1.12 2.77 -0.43
C MET A 114 -2.13 1.64 -0.24
N VAL A 115 -3.05 1.79 0.71
CA VAL A 115 -4.26 0.98 0.83
C VAL A 115 -5.45 1.88 0.58
N ALA A 116 -6.12 1.67 -0.56
CA ALA A 116 -7.35 2.34 -0.92
C ALA A 116 -8.54 1.48 -0.48
N ILE A 117 -9.42 2.05 0.33
CA ILE A 117 -10.61 1.37 0.85
C ILE A 117 -11.83 2.01 0.21
N THR A 118 -12.68 1.19 -0.40
CA THR A 118 -13.95 1.64 -0.98
C THR A 118 -15.12 0.93 -0.34
N GLY A 119 -16.23 1.63 -0.17
CA GLY A 119 -17.49 0.98 0.11
C GLY A 119 -18.16 0.51 -1.18
N ASN A 120 -19.08 -0.44 -1.04
CA ASN A 120 -19.92 -0.87 -2.15
C ASN A 120 -21.35 -1.15 -1.67
N VAL A 121 -22.26 -1.35 -2.62
CA VAL A 121 -23.61 -1.85 -2.35
C VAL A 121 -23.54 -3.22 -1.66
N ALA A 122 -24.64 -3.67 -1.07
CA ALA A 122 -24.67 -4.99 -0.44
C ALA A 122 -24.38 -6.11 -1.46
N VAL A 123 -23.74 -7.19 -1.00
CA VAL A 123 -23.30 -8.32 -1.86
C VAL A 123 -24.42 -8.86 -2.77
N ASN A 124 -25.67 -8.91 -2.27
CA ASN A 124 -26.81 -9.38 -3.06
C ASN A 124 -27.28 -8.38 -4.14
N SER A 125 -26.76 -7.16 -4.13
CA SER A 125 -27.07 -6.10 -5.10
C SER A 125 -25.95 -5.88 -6.10
N LEU A 126 -24.81 -6.54 -5.96
CA LEU A 126 -23.66 -6.45 -6.88
C LEU A 126 -24.04 -6.99 -8.26
N GLY A 127 -23.62 -6.27 -9.32
CA GLY A 127 -23.85 -6.62 -10.72
C GLY A 127 -25.30 -6.41 -11.18
N LYS A 128 -26.06 -5.53 -10.50
CA LYS A 128 -27.47 -5.24 -10.80
C LYS A 128 -27.74 -3.78 -11.16
N ASP A 129 -26.70 -3.04 -11.53
CA ASP A 129 -26.77 -1.60 -11.82
C ASP A 129 -27.41 -0.79 -10.67
N SER A 130 -27.07 -1.16 -9.45
CA SER A 130 -27.59 -0.52 -8.24
C SER A 130 -27.09 0.94 -8.12
N PHE A 131 -27.80 1.76 -7.33
CA PHE A 131 -27.44 3.15 -7.14
C PHE A 131 -25.99 3.30 -6.65
N GLN A 132 -25.19 4.08 -7.37
CA GLN A 132 -23.76 4.28 -7.11
C GLN A 132 -22.94 2.98 -7.05
N GLU A 133 -23.36 1.95 -7.78
CA GLU A 133 -22.54 0.76 -8.01
C GLU A 133 -21.56 1.00 -9.16
N VAL A 134 -20.34 0.50 -9.01
CA VAL A 134 -19.33 0.44 -10.08
C VAL A 134 -18.40 -0.74 -9.80
N ASP A 135 -17.95 -1.41 -10.84
CA ASP A 135 -16.89 -2.43 -10.72
C ASP A 135 -15.53 -1.77 -10.53
N ILE A 136 -15.30 -1.25 -9.32
CA ILE A 136 -14.03 -0.59 -8.98
C ILE A 136 -12.84 -1.55 -9.02
N VAL A 137 -13.08 -2.84 -8.76
CA VAL A 137 -12.06 -3.89 -8.85
C VAL A 137 -11.57 -4.03 -10.29
N GLY A 138 -12.49 -4.12 -11.25
CA GLY A 138 -12.16 -4.16 -12.68
C GLY A 138 -11.47 -2.87 -13.15
N ILE A 139 -11.99 -1.71 -12.76
CA ILE A 139 -11.43 -0.40 -13.15
C ILE A 139 -10.00 -0.22 -12.65
N THR A 140 -9.69 -0.63 -11.42
CA THR A 140 -8.37 -0.41 -10.82
C THR A 140 -7.36 -1.51 -11.14
N GLN A 141 -7.78 -2.64 -11.70
CA GLN A 141 -6.91 -3.79 -11.97
C GLN A 141 -5.57 -3.44 -12.65
N PRO A 142 -5.50 -2.56 -13.66
CA PRO A 142 -4.23 -2.22 -14.32
C PRO A 142 -3.34 -1.26 -13.52
N VAL A 143 -3.84 -0.64 -12.46
CA VAL A 143 -3.15 0.42 -11.71
C VAL A 143 -2.97 0.10 -10.22
N VAL A 144 -3.15 -1.15 -9.82
CA VAL A 144 -2.88 -1.63 -8.45
C VAL A 144 -1.97 -2.86 -8.47
N LYS A 145 -1.32 -3.13 -7.37
CA LYS A 145 -0.59 -4.40 -7.19
C LYS A 145 -1.55 -5.57 -6.99
N HIS A 146 -2.63 -5.32 -6.28
CA HIS A 146 -3.71 -6.25 -6.03
C HIS A 146 -4.98 -5.49 -5.64
N ASN A 147 -6.12 -6.12 -5.83
CA ASN A 147 -7.40 -5.65 -5.33
C ASN A 147 -8.19 -6.81 -4.72
N PHE A 148 -9.04 -6.46 -3.77
CA PHE A 148 -9.90 -7.39 -3.06
C PHE A 148 -11.35 -6.91 -3.10
N MET A 149 -12.30 -7.83 -3.32
CA MET A 149 -13.72 -7.67 -3.03
C MET A 149 -14.06 -8.54 -1.85
N VAL A 150 -14.34 -7.96 -0.69
CA VAL A 150 -14.65 -8.70 0.54
C VAL A 150 -16.14 -9.06 0.58
N ARG A 151 -16.47 -10.29 0.23
CA ARG A 151 -17.88 -10.74 0.16
C ARG A 151 -18.39 -11.38 1.45
N ASP A 152 -17.50 -11.87 2.31
CA ASP A 152 -17.82 -12.46 3.61
C ASP A 152 -17.00 -11.76 4.70
N ILE A 153 -17.65 -11.39 5.80
CA ILE A 153 -16.98 -10.75 6.95
C ILE A 153 -15.85 -11.60 7.54
N LYS A 154 -15.92 -12.92 7.39
CA LYS A 154 -14.89 -13.86 7.86
C LYS A 154 -13.52 -13.62 7.21
N ASP A 155 -13.52 -13.06 6.01
CA ASP A 155 -12.30 -12.79 5.26
C ASP A 155 -11.76 -11.37 5.50
N LEU A 156 -12.56 -10.48 6.13
CA LEU A 156 -12.27 -9.05 6.23
C LEU A 156 -10.91 -8.79 6.92
N GLN A 157 -10.73 -9.29 8.15
CA GLN A 157 -9.51 -9.04 8.91
C GLN A 157 -8.27 -9.56 8.18
N LYS A 158 -8.34 -10.80 7.68
CA LYS A 158 -7.27 -11.43 6.89
C LYS A 158 -6.94 -10.60 5.65
N THR A 159 -7.94 -10.13 4.91
CA THR A 159 -7.78 -9.32 3.71
C THR A 159 -7.04 -8.01 4.00
N ILE A 160 -7.35 -7.35 5.12
CA ILE A 160 -6.66 -6.12 5.50
C ILE A 160 -5.17 -6.39 5.76
N ILE A 161 -4.85 -7.44 6.52
CA ILE A 161 -3.46 -7.83 6.80
C ILE A 161 -2.70 -8.12 5.50
N GLU A 162 -3.28 -8.92 4.61
CA GLU A 162 -2.69 -9.26 3.31
C GLU A 162 -2.50 -8.01 2.43
N ALA A 163 -3.44 -7.08 2.43
CA ALA A 163 -3.34 -5.85 1.66
C ALA A 163 -2.14 -4.99 2.09
N PHE A 164 -1.90 -4.84 3.39
CA PHE A 164 -0.74 -4.12 3.91
C PHE A 164 0.57 -4.84 3.59
N GLU A 165 0.60 -6.17 3.70
CA GLU A 165 1.76 -6.97 3.31
C GLU A 165 2.08 -6.79 1.82
N ILE A 166 1.09 -6.93 0.93
CA ILE A 166 1.25 -6.77 -0.52
C ILE A 166 1.71 -5.35 -0.86
N ALA A 167 1.08 -4.32 -0.28
CA ALA A 167 1.43 -2.92 -0.56
C ALA A 167 2.91 -2.63 -0.25
N ASN A 168 3.46 -3.24 0.78
CA ASN A 168 4.82 -3.00 1.26
C ASN A 168 5.88 -3.98 0.74
N SER A 169 5.47 -5.05 0.06
CA SER A 169 6.38 -6.11 -0.39
C SER A 169 7.04 -5.79 -1.73
N GLY A 170 8.26 -6.27 -1.95
CA GLY A 170 8.99 -6.14 -3.20
C GLY A 170 8.98 -4.70 -3.73
N ARG A 171 8.59 -4.49 -5.01
CA ARG A 171 8.24 -3.16 -5.49
C ARG A 171 6.96 -2.72 -4.81
N LYS A 172 7.03 -1.70 -3.94
CA LYS A 172 5.87 -1.16 -3.22
C LYS A 172 4.81 -0.62 -4.20
N GLY A 173 3.57 -0.49 -3.75
CA GLY A 173 2.50 0.05 -4.60
C GLY A 173 1.12 -0.06 -3.96
N PRO A 174 0.09 0.49 -4.61
CA PRO A 174 -1.26 0.52 -4.08
C PRO A 174 -1.95 -0.84 -4.12
N VAL A 175 -2.81 -1.06 -3.13
CA VAL A 175 -3.78 -2.17 -3.04
C VAL A 175 -5.15 -1.58 -2.77
N LEU A 176 -6.18 -2.10 -3.42
CA LEU A 176 -7.56 -1.70 -3.18
C LEU A 176 -8.31 -2.78 -2.41
N ILE A 177 -9.12 -2.36 -1.43
CA ILE A 177 -10.06 -3.24 -0.70
C ILE A 177 -11.46 -2.66 -0.86
N ASP A 178 -12.33 -3.37 -1.56
CA ASP A 178 -13.74 -2.99 -1.73
C ASP A 178 -14.62 -3.77 -0.74
N ILE A 179 -15.36 -3.05 0.10
CA ILE A 179 -16.08 -3.61 1.24
C ILE A 179 -17.58 -3.31 1.13
N PRO A 180 -18.41 -4.29 0.70
CA PRO A 180 -19.86 -4.14 0.62
C PRO A 180 -20.49 -3.76 1.97
N LYS A 181 -21.59 -2.97 1.91
CA LYS A 181 -22.24 -2.42 3.09
C LYS A 181 -22.71 -3.48 4.10
N ASN A 182 -23.23 -4.61 3.63
CA ASN A 182 -23.64 -5.70 4.51
C ASN A 182 -22.47 -6.39 5.24
N VAL A 183 -21.26 -6.33 4.68
CA VAL A 183 -20.05 -6.83 5.34
C VAL A 183 -19.61 -5.87 6.44
N GLN A 184 -19.75 -4.55 6.23
CA GLN A 184 -19.44 -3.54 7.24
C GLN A 184 -20.33 -3.64 8.47
N SER A 185 -21.63 -3.95 8.28
CA SER A 185 -22.62 -4.06 9.37
C SER A 185 -22.74 -5.44 10.01
N ALA A 186 -22.25 -6.51 9.33
CA ALA A 186 -22.27 -7.85 9.89
C ALA A 186 -21.35 -7.97 11.11
N GLU A 187 -21.68 -8.90 12.03
CA GLU A 187 -20.86 -9.15 13.21
C GLU A 187 -20.00 -10.39 13.07
N TYR A 188 -18.74 -10.31 13.47
CA TYR A 188 -17.82 -11.43 13.49
C TYR A 188 -16.79 -11.31 14.61
N GLU A 189 -15.99 -12.35 14.81
CA GLU A 189 -14.88 -12.40 15.76
C GLU A 189 -13.67 -11.65 15.21
N TYR A 190 -13.16 -10.69 15.97
CA TYR A 190 -11.87 -10.02 15.75
C TYR A 190 -10.81 -10.67 16.64
N PHE A 191 -9.64 -10.91 16.08
CA PHE A 191 -8.49 -11.52 16.78
C PHE A 191 -7.31 -10.56 16.74
N GLU A 192 -6.94 -9.98 17.88
CA GLU A 192 -5.84 -8.99 17.97
C GLU A 192 -4.49 -9.55 17.43
N ASP A 193 -4.22 -10.81 17.67
CA ASP A 193 -2.99 -11.50 17.24
C ASP A 193 -3.22 -12.48 16.07
N LEU A 194 -4.10 -12.14 15.13
CA LEU A 194 -4.37 -13.00 13.98
C LEU A 194 -3.10 -13.20 13.15
N LYS A 195 -2.60 -14.44 13.11
CA LYS A 195 -1.46 -14.80 12.26
C LYS A 195 -1.95 -15.23 10.89
N VAL A 196 -1.71 -14.41 9.90
CA VAL A 196 -1.95 -14.74 8.50
C VAL A 196 -0.64 -15.22 7.87
N PRO A 197 -0.62 -16.40 7.22
CA PRO A 197 0.56 -16.82 6.46
C PRO A 197 0.89 -15.78 5.38
N SER A 198 2.17 -15.45 5.24
CA SER A 198 2.61 -14.49 4.22
C SER A 198 2.19 -14.94 2.82
N VAL A 199 1.49 -14.06 2.12
CA VAL A 199 1.09 -14.28 0.71
C VAL A 199 2.19 -13.89 -0.26
N VAL A 200 3.24 -13.21 0.24
CA VAL A 200 4.34 -12.71 -0.57
C VAL A 200 5.51 -13.68 -0.54
N LYS A 201 5.91 -14.14 -1.72
CA LYS A 201 7.14 -14.92 -1.85
C LYS A 201 8.34 -14.02 -1.60
N LYS A 202 9.17 -14.37 -0.60
CA LYS A 202 10.46 -13.67 -0.39
C LYS A 202 11.30 -13.83 -1.65
N PRO A 203 11.89 -12.73 -2.19
CA PRO A 203 12.78 -12.84 -3.35
C PRO A 203 13.92 -13.80 -3.02
N ARG A 204 14.21 -14.72 -3.92
CA ARG A 204 15.39 -15.60 -3.79
C ARG A 204 16.63 -14.75 -4.00
N ARG A 205 17.56 -14.74 -3.05
CA ARG A 205 18.85 -14.06 -3.17
C ARG A 205 19.65 -14.47 -4.42
N SER A 206 19.33 -15.61 -5.02
CA SER A 206 20.00 -16.18 -6.18
C SER A 206 19.59 -15.60 -7.54
N GLU A 207 18.63 -14.67 -7.58
CA GLU A 207 18.18 -14.06 -8.84
C GLU A 207 18.95 -12.77 -9.21
N CYS A 208 19.79 -12.27 -8.31
CA CYS A 208 20.83 -11.33 -8.68
C CYS A 208 21.94 -12.15 -9.37
N GLY A 209 22.22 -11.89 -10.65
CA GLY A 209 23.37 -12.48 -11.36
C GLY A 209 24.66 -12.45 -10.54
N SER A 210 25.70 -13.11 -10.98
CA SER A 210 26.95 -13.22 -10.23
C SER A 210 27.45 -11.85 -9.76
N ILE A 211 27.44 -11.61 -8.45
CA ILE A 211 28.01 -10.39 -7.85
C ILE A 211 29.46 -10.24 -8.28
N ASP A 212 30.17 -11.36 -8.44
CA ASP A 212 31.57 -11.39 -8.88
C ASP A 212 31.71 -10.83 -10.30
N GLU A 213 30.80 -11.13 -11.22
CA GLU A 213 30.80 -10.55 -12.56
C GLU A 213 30.61 -9.04 -12.53
N VAL A 214 29.67 -8.53 -11.70
CA VAL A 214 29.46 -7.10 -11.52
C VAL A 214 30.71 -6.42 -10.95
N VAL A 215 31.36 -7.03 -9.94
CA VAL A 215 32.57 -6.52 -9.35
C VAL A 215 33.70 -6.45 -10.40
N GLU A 216 33.85 -7.47 -11.23
CA GLU A 216 34.85 -7.46 -12.31
C GLU A 216 34.57 -6.42 -13.39
N MET A 217 33.30 -6.18 -13.72
CA MET A 217 32.92 -5.09 -14.62
C MET A 217 33.28 -3.72 -14.04
N ILE A 218 32.95 -3.50 -12.75
CA ILE A 218 33.28 -2.24 -12.05
C ILE A 218 34.79 -2.03 -12.00
N LYS A 219 35.60 -3.05 -11.68
CA LYS A 219 37.07 -2.97 -11.66
C LYS A 219 37.68 -2.58 -13.02
N LYS A 220 37.05 -2.99 -14.12
CA LYS A 220 37.52 -2.66 -15.49
C LYS A 220 37.03 -1.29 -15.97
N ALA A 221 36.07 -0.68 -15.30
CA ALA A 221 35.52 0.60 -15.70
C ALA A 221 36.50 1.75 -15.50
N LYS A 222 36.70 2.55 -16.54
CA LYS A 222 37.63 3.73 -16.48
C LYS A 222 36.90 4.97 -15.90
N LYS A 223 35.59 5.08 -16.11
CA LYS A 223 34.75 6.19 -15.66
C LYS A 223 33.41 5.63 -15.20
N PRO A 224 33.36 5.01 -14.00
CA PRO A 224 32.10 4.47 -13.50
C PRO A 224 31.13 5.60 -13.20
N PHE A 225 29.85 5.37 -13.48
CA PHE A 225 28.77 6.30 -13.23
C PHE A 225 27.61 5.56 -12.57
N ILE A 226 27.03 6.13 -11.50
CA ILE A 226 25.89 5.59 -10.80
C ILE A 226 24.66 6.42 -11.15
N TYR A 227 23.62 5.80 -11.70
CA TYR A 227 22.31 6.44 -11.88
C TYR A 227 21.36 5.92 -10.81
N ALA A 228 21.06 6.75 -9.79
CA ALA A 228 20.26 6.36 -8.64
C ALA A 228 18.81 6.83 -8.80
N GLY A 229 17.88 5.90 -8.61
CA GLY A 229 16.43 6.14 -8.69
C GLY A 229 15.72 5.98 -7.35
N GLY A 230 14.39 6.04 -7.38
CA GLY A 230 13.51 5.86 -6.21
C GLY A 230 13.68 4.54 -5.47
N GLY A 231 14.20 3.51 -6.14
CA GLY A 231 14.52 2.22 -5.53
C GLY A 231 15.54 2.32 -4.38
N VAL A 232 16.50 3.23 -4.47
CA VAL A 232 17.48 3.49 -3.40
C VAL A 232 16.78 4.01 -2.15
N VAL A 233 15.86 4.97 -2.33
CA VAL A 233 15.07 5.54 -1.23
C VAL A 233 14.15 4.49 -0.62
N ALA A 234 13.44 3.75 -1.47
CA ALA A 234 12.50 2.72 -1.04
C ALA A 234 13.17 1.56 -0.28
N ALA A 235 14.43 1.25 -0.63
CA ALA A 235 15.24 0.22 0.03
C ALA A 235 15.99 0.73 1.28
N GLY A 236 16.03 2.06 1.53
CA GLY A 236 16.84 2.66 2.57
C GLY A 236 18.36 2.53 2.32
N ALA A 237 18.78 2.39 1.04
CA ALA A 237 20.14 2.05 0.62
C ALA A 237 21.03 3.29 0.32
N GLN A 238 20.70 4.45 0.88
CA GLN A 238 21.43 5.69 0.63
C GLN A 238 22.91 5.61 1.07
N LYS A 239 23.15 4.98 2.23
CA LYS A 239 24.52 4.82 2.76
C LYS A 239 25.36 3.92 1.87
N GLU A 240 24.80 2.83 1.40
CA GLU A 240 25.45 1.85 0.55
C GLU A 240 25.82 2.45 -0.81
N VAL A 241 24.92 3.26 -1.39
CA VAL A 241 25.18 3.98 -2.65
C VAL A 241 26.34 4.98 -2.50
N LEU A 242 26.34 5.74 -1.41
CA LEU A 242 27.45 6.68 -1.11
C LEU A 242 28.77 5.95 -0.89
N GLU A 243 28.75 4.83 -0.20
CA GLU A 243 29.95 4.03 0.04
C GLU A 243 30.49 3.44 -1.27
N LEU A 244 29.61 2.91 -2.13
CA LEU A 244 29.99 2.42 -3.45
C LEU A 244 30.63 3.54 -4.29
N SER A 245 29.99 4.69 -4.37
CA SER A 245 30.50 5.86 -5.10
C SER A 245 31.91 6.23 -4.65
N LYS A 246 32.15 6.31 -3.35
CA LYS A 246 33.48 6.62 -2.78
C LYS A 246 34.54 5.55 -3.11
N ARG A 247 34.17 4.26 -3.08
CA ARG A 247 35.09 3.14 -3.33
C ARG A 247 35.55 3.07 -4.77
N VAL A 248 34.68 3.45 -5.71
CA VAL A 248 34.94 3.32 -7.15
C VAL A 248 35.13 4.67 -7.86
N ASP A 249 35.15 5.76 -7.10
CA ASP A 249 35.26 7.15 -7.59
C ASP A 249 34.21 7.44 -8.68
N ALA A 250 32.96 7.03 -8.44
CA ALA A 250 31.88 7.17 -9.39
C ALA A 250 31.02 8.42 -9.11
N ALA A 251 30.82 9.23 -10.13
CA ALA A 251 29.81 10.29 -10.06
C ALA A 251 28.40 9.70 -9.99
N ILE A 252 27.48 10.41 -9.30
CA ILE A 252 26.10 9.98 -9.11
C ILE A 252 25.15 10.97 -9.80
N GLY A 253 24.39 10.48 -10.79
CA GLY A 253 23.23 11.16 -11.34
C GLY A 253 21.95 10.62 -10.70
N LEU A 254 20.93 11.46 -10.55
CA LEU A 254 19.70 11.15 -9.85
C LEU A 254 18.50 11.23 -10.80
N SER A 255 17.61 10.27 -10.73
CA SER A 255 16.25 10.46 -11.27
C SER A 255 15.45 11.39 -10.37
N MET A 256 14.28 11.90 -10.84
CA MET A 256 13.38 12.69 -10.01
C MET A 256 13.03 11.98 -8.69
N MET A 257 12.67 10.68 -8.75
CA MET A 257 12.35 9.87 -7.57
C MET A 257 13.58 9.51 -6.73
N GLY A 258 14.79 9.70 -7.26
CA GLY A 258 16.05 9.45 -6.58
C GLY A 258 16.69 10.69 -5.94
N ILE A 259 16.11 11.87 -6.05
CA ILE A 259 16.72 13.15 -5.60
C ILE A 259 17.19 13.10 -4.14
N THR A 260 16.48 12.39 -3.27
CA THR A 260 16.83 12.25 -1.85
C THR A 260 17.80 11.09 -1.55
N SER A 261 18.27 10.39 -2.57
CA SER A 261 19.21 9.25 -2.39
C SER A 261 20.58 9.68 -1.92
N VAL A 262 21.00 10.91 -2.24
CA VAL A 262 22.35 11.43 -1.97
C VAL A 262 22.25 12.87 -1.48
N PRO A 263 23.01 13.28 -0.45
CA PRO A 263 23.07 14.67 0.00
C PRO A 263 23.49 15.61 -1.12
N ALA A 264 22.86 16.78 -1.22
CA ALA A 264 23.20 17.79 -2.22
C ALA A 264 24.66 18.32 -2.08
N SER A 265 25.21 18.23 -0.87
CA SER A 265 26.61 18.62 -0.57
C SER A 265 27.66 17.57 -0.95
N TYR A 266 27.24 16.38 -1.43
CA TYR A 266 28.20 15.35 -1.81
C TYR A 266 28.93 15.76 -3.11
N PRO A 267 30.28 15.80 -3.12
CA PRO A 267 31.05 16.38 -4.25
C PRO A 267 30.80 15.70 -5.61
N LEU A 268 30.53 14.38 -5.61
CA LEU A 268 30.24 13.61 -6.82
C LEU A 268 28.74 13.52 -7.14
N ASN A 269 27.89 14.29 -6.46
CA ASN A 269 26.47 14.39 -6.79
C ASN A 269 26.25 15.39 -7.93
N LEU A 270 25.93 14.88 -9.12
CA LEU A 270 25.64 15.70 -10.30
C LEU A 270 24.21 16.25 -10.31
N GLY A 271 23.38 15.85 -9.34
CA GLY A 271 22.00 16.27 -9.25
C GLY A 271 21.07 15.46 -10.17
N MET A 272 19.88 16.00 -10.41
CA MET A 272 18.87 15.36 -11.25
C MET A 272 19.31 15.41 -12.73
N CYS A 273 19.31 14.23 -13.36
CA CYS A 273 19.59 14.03 -14.77
C CYS A 273 18.32 13.61 -15.53
N GLY A 274 18.26 13.90 -16.82
CA GLY A 274 17.14 13.54 -17.69
C GLY A 274 16.22 14.72 -17.95
N MET A 275 14.96 14.44 -18.31
CA MET A 275 13.95 15.48 -18.62
C MET A 275 13.83 16.45 -17.45
N HIS A 276 14.00 17.75 -17.71
CA HIS A 276 14.03 18.83 -16.72
C HIS A 276 15.20 18.80 -15.73
N GLY A 277 16.17 17.90 -15.92
CA GLY A 277 17.40 17.83 -15.14
C GLY A 277 18.56 18.58 -15.77
N LYS A 278 19.71 18.56 -15.09
CA LYS A 278 20.98 19.02 -15.64
C LYS A 278 21.51 18.01 -16.67
N TYR A 279 22.39 18.50 -17.56
CA TYR A 279 23.21 17.58 -18.37
C TYR A 279 24.19 16.82 -17.46
N PRO A 280 24.31 15.50 -17.61
CA PRO A 280 25.24 14.69 -16.83
C PRO A 280 26.69 15.00 -17.21
#